data_568534b5e94868fc884342999ca8e3a6
#
_entry.id   568534b5e94868fc884342999ca8e3a6
#
_cell.length_a   1.000
_cell.length_b   1.000
_cell.length_c   1.000
_cell.angle_alpha   90.00
_cell.angle_beta   90.00
_cell.angle_gamma   90.00
#
_symmetry.space_group_name_H-M   'P 1'
#
loop_
_entity.id
_entity.type
_entity.pdbx_description
1 polymer ?
#
loop_
_entity_poly.entity_id
_entity_poly.type
_entity_poly.pdbx_seq_one_letter_code
_entity_poly.pdbx_strand_id
1 'polypeptide(L)'
;TLHDRPWFLVANEFLDTLPVNQLIKNGDRWTERLIDYDPAEQHFFWTSSGSTSRLSLLISDQVSSKAPNNALLEFSPATLGIFKTIAENTSKKGGAALLIDYGYITPSFKSSIQAVHEHKMVNPLSNPGTNDISCHVDFHSILHESQFFELNFHGPIPQGEFLISMGINERAERLKHGSSIQQINDIDIAVRRLTAKEEMGELFKVIGVTPKGSPPPPGFIY
;
A
#
# COMPACT_ATOMS: atom_id res chain seq x y z
N THR A 1 10.49 -21.16 6.03
CA THR A 1 10.05 -22.11 4.98
C THR A 1 8.54 -22.26 5.09
N LEU A 2 7.81 -21.80 4.08
CA LEU A 2 6.38 -22.02 3.96
C LEU A 2 6.17 -23.53 3.73
N HIS A 3 5.37 -24.17 4.59
CA HIS A 3 5.09 -25.61 4.46
C HIS A 3 4.31 -25.93 3.17
N ASP A 4 4.34 -27.18 2.73
CA ASP A 4 3.63 -27.67 1.52
C ASP A 4 2.11 -27.87 1.75
N ARG A 5 1.50 -26.99 2.55
CA ARG A 5 0.06 -27.00 2.87
C ARG A 5 -0.57 -25.69 2.41
N PRO A 6 -1.88 -25.70 2.11
CA PRO A 6 -2.63 -24.47 1.91
C PRO A 6 -2.38 -23.49 3.06
N TRP A 7 -2.26 -22.23 2.74
CA TRP A 7 -1.90 -21.18 3.70
C TRP A 7 -2.88 -20.02 3.66
N PHE A 8 -3.00 -19.32 4.77
CA PHE A 8 -3.76 -18.10 4.85
C PHE A 8 -2.84 -16.99 5.32
N LEU A 9 -2.72 -15.95 4.51
CA LEU A 9 -1.92 -14.78 4.82
C LEU A 9 -2.85 -13.58 4.99
N VAL A 10 -2.65 -12.83 6.08
CA VAL A 10 -3.20 -11.48 6.23
C VAL A 10 -2.03 -10.53 6.44
N ALA A 11 -1.91 -9.55 5.58
CA ALA A 11 -0.95 -8.45 5.70
C ALA A 11 -1.73 -7.14 5.80
N ASN A 12 -1.62 -6.48 6.95
CA ASN A 12 -2.22 -5.19 7.23
C ASN A 12 -1.13 -4.20 7.58
N GLU A 13 -1.09 -3.06 6.87
CA GLU A 13 -0.05 -2.03 7.04
C GLU A 13 1.36 -2.67 7.06
N PHE A 14 1.65 -3.41 6.00
CA PHE A 14 2.93 -4.08 5.82
C PHE A 14 3.67 -3.61 4.57
N LEU A 15 2.95 -3.40 3.48
CA LEU A 15 3.55 -3.03 2.20
C LEU A 15 4.00 -1.57 2.18
N ASP A 16 3.35 -0.71 2.95
CA ASP A 16 3.66 0.71 3.12
C ASP A 16 5.03 0.98 3.76
N THR A 17 5.53 0.01 4.55
CA THR A 17 6.83 0.08 5.22
C THR A 17 8.01 -0.36 4.34
N LEU A 18 7.72 -0.91 3.15
CA LEU A 18 8.75 -1.44 2.26
C LEU A 18 9.50 -0.32 1.53
N PRO A 19 10.79 -0.55 1.22
CA PRO A 19 11.60 0.45 0.53
C PRO A 19 10.99 0.89 -0.80
N VAL A 20 10.99 2.19 -1.05
CA VAL A 20 10.54 2.81 -2.29
C VAL A 20 11.65 3.61 -2.94
N ASN A 21 11.76 3.53 -4.27
CA ASN A 21 12.59 4.40 -5.08
C ASN A 21 11.73 5.54 -5.62
N GLN A 22 12.28 6.75 -5.65
CA GLN A 22 11.63 7.91 -6.25
C GLN A 22 12.32 8.31 -7.54
N LEU A 23 11.56 8.45 -8.62
CA LEU A 23 12.04 8.84 -9.94
C LEU A 23 11.43 10.17 -10.34
N ILE A 24 12.25 11.08 -10.83
CA ILE A 24 11.84 12.42 -11.31
C ILE A 24 11.94 12.45 -12.82
N LYS A 25 10.86 12.86 -13.49
CA LYS A 25 10.83 13.03 -14.94
C LYS A 25 11.44 14.36 -15.36
N ASN A 26 12.47 14.29 -16.21
CA ASN A 26 13.14 15.44 -16.82
C ASN A 26 13.09 15.29 -18.35
N GLY A 27 12.11 15.90 -19.03
CA GLY A 27 11.84 15.64 -20.45
C GLY A 27 11.49 14.16 -20.66
N ASP A 28 12.25 13.47 -21.51
CA ASP A 28 12.07 12.04 -21.78
C ASP A 28 12.86 11.12 -20.84
N ARG A 29 13.55 11.67 -19.86
CA ARG A 29 14.41 10.91 -18.95
C ARG A 29 13.80 10.86 -17.56
N TRP A 30 14.08 9.74 -16.88
CA TRP A 30 13.78 9.56 -15.46
C TRP A 30 15.10 9.47 -14.69
N THR A 31 15.30 10.36 -13.70
CA THR A 31 16.44 10.38 -12.80
C THR A 31 16.01 9.97 -11.40
N GLU A 32 16.89 9.37 -10.62
CA GLU A 32 16.58 9.02 -9.24
C GLU A 32 16.64 10.25 -8.34
N ARG A 33 15.64 10.41 -7.49
CA ARG A 33 15.71 11.28 -6.34
C ARG A 33 16.42 10.54 -5.22
N LEU A 34 17.48 11.13 -4.73
CA LEU A 34 18.39 10.57 -3.74
C LEU A 34 18.39 11.42 -2.47
N ILE A 35 18.98 10.87 -1.43
CA ILE A 35 19.26 11.60 -0.18
C ILE A 35 20.77 11.77 -0.09
N ASP A 36 21.21 12.98 0.21
CA ASP A 36 22.61 13.30 0.50
C ASP A 36 22.70 13.98 1.86
N TYR A 37 23.90 14.11 2.38
CA TYR A 37 24.17 14.66 3.71
C TYR A 37 25.13 15.87 3.63
N ASP A 38 24.73 16.98 4.22
CA ASP A 38 25.56 18.15 4.39
C ASP A 38 26.29 18.07 5.74
N PRO A 39 27.63 17.85 5.75
CA PRO A 39 28.37 17.76 6.99
C PRO A 39 28.59 19.11 7.69
N ALA A 40 28.47 20.24 6.99
CA ALA A 40 28.61 21.58 7.58
C ALA A 40 27.36 21.96 8.36
N GLU A 41 26.18 21.72 7.78
CA GLU A 41 24.88 22.02 8.37
C GLU A 41 24.30 20.81 9.14
N GLN A 42 24.98 19.66 9.11
CA GLN A 42 24.58 18.41 9.79
C GLN A 42 23.14 17.96 9.49
N HIS A 43 22.72 18.04 8.23
CA HIS A 43 21.39 17.65 7.83
C HIS A 43 21.35 16.84 6.53
N PHE A 44 20.32 16.02 6.37
CA PHE A 44 20.02 15.32 5.13
C PHE A 44 19.17 16.19 4.21
N PHE A 45 19.40 16.09 2.90
CA PHE A 45 18.62 16.80 1.89
C PHE A 45 18.37 15.96 0.65
N TRP A 46 17.35 16.34 -0.10
CA TRP A 46 17.01 15.69 -1.35
C TRP A 46 17.92 16.18 -2.48
N THR A 47 18.46 15.23 -3.25
CA THR A 47 19.24 15.47 -4.45
C THR A 47 18.76 14.61 -5.62
N SER A 48 19.45 14.67 -6.76
CA SER A 48 19.14 13.87 -7.94
C SER A 48 20.40 13.17 -8.45
N SER A 49 20.25 11.98 -9.00
CA SER A 49 21.37 11.20 -9.54
C SER A 49 22.08 11.84 -10.73
N GLY A 50 21.50 12.85 -11.38
CA GLY A 50 22.05 13.50 -12.55
C GLY A 50 22.11 12.63 -13.83
N SER A 51 21.90 11.32 -13.72
CA SER A 51 21.90 10.34 -14.82
C SER A 51 20.55 9.62 -14.92
N THR A 52 20.25 9.10 -16.12
CA THR A 52 19.04 8.29 -16.32
C THR A 52 19.10 7.04 -15.45
N SER A 53 18.06 6.82 -14.66
CA SER A 53 17.93 5.63 -13.82
C SER A 53 17.66 4.37 -14.64
N ARG A 54 18.27 3.25 -14.25
CA ARG A 54 17.93 1.94 -14.81
C ARG A 54 16.52 1.49 -14.44
N LEU A 55 15.98 1.97 -13.33
CA LEU A 55 14.60 1.69 -12.91
C LEU A 55 13.58 2.26 -13.90
N SER A 56 13.97 3.24 -14.73
CA SER A 56 13.10 3.77 -15.79
C SER A 56 12.64 2.70 -16.79
N LEU A 57 13.40 1.63 -16.97
CA LEU A 57 13.05 0.49 -17.83
C LEU A 57 11.86 -0.31 -17.30
N LEU A 58 11.51 -0.14 -16.03
CA LEU A 58 10.36 -0.80 -15.38
C LEU A 58 9.09 0.05 -15.45
N ILE A 59 9.20 1.31 -15.89
CA ILE A 59 8.03 2.20 -16.06
C ILE A 59 7.40 1.88 -17.41
N SER A 60 6.11 1.52 -17.40
CA SER A 60 5.39 1.29 -18.65
C SER A 60 5.28 2.58 -19.47
N ASP A 61 5.24 2.45 -20.81
CA ASP A 61 5.05 3.58 -21.72
C ASP A 61 3.75 4.34 -21.41
N GLN A 62 2.71 3.63 -20.99
CA GLN A 62 1.44 4.25 -20.60
C GLN A 62 1.57 5.16 -19.37
N VAL A 63 2.36 4.79 -18.39
CA VAL A 63 2.64 5.63 -17.20
C VAL A 63 3.55 6.78 -17.59
N SER A 64 4.64 6.49 -18.32
CA SER A 64 5.61 7.49 -18.74
C SER A 64 5.00 8.59 -19.61
N SER A 65 4.13 8.24 -20.57
CA SER A 65 3.46 9.21 -21.44
C SER A 65 2.47 10.14 -20.72
N LYS A 66 1.84 9.66 -19.65
CA LYS A 66 0.90 10.46 -18.84
C LYS A 66 1.61 11.36 -17.82
N ALA A 67 2.86 11.07 -17.50
CA ALA A 67 3.61 11.80 -16.47
C ALA A 67 3.99 13.21 -16.99
N PRO A 68 3.62 14.29 -16.29
CA PRO A 68 4.08 15.64 -16.63
C PRO A 68 5.59 15.79 -16.39
N ASN A 69 6.19 16.85 -16.93
CA ASN A 69 7.56 17.18 -16.57
C ASN A 69 7.66 17.50 -15.07
N ASN A 70 8.75 17.13 -14.44
CA ASN A 70 8.96 17.17 -12.98
C ASN A 70 8.00 16.25 -12.19
N ALA A 71 7.29 15.32 -12.85
CA ALA A 71 6.55 14.27 -12.14
C ALA A 71 7.51 13.47 -11.25
N LEU A 72 7.06 13.17 -10.04
CA LEU A 72 7.74 12.27 -9.13
C LEU A 72 6.94 10.96 -9.11
N LEU A 73 7.56 9.87 -9.54
CA LEU A 73 6.99 8.53 -9.51
C LEU A 73 7.66 7.71 -8.40
N GLU A 74 6.87 7.08 -7.57
CA GLU A 74 7.32 6.11 -6.58
C GLU A 74 7.24 4.70 -7.14
N PHE A 75 8.27 3.90 -6.89
CA PHE A 75 8.37 2.52 -7.35
C PHE A 75 9.01 1.65 -6.29
N SER A 76 8.34 0.56 -5.90
CA SER A 76 8.84 -0.39 -4.89
C SER A 76 9.08 -1.78 -5.49
N PRO A 77 10.29 -2.10 -5.92
CA PRO A 77 10.64 -3.46 -6.33
C PRO A 77 10.42 -4.48 -5.21
N ALA A 78 10.59 -4.06 -3.96
CA ALA A 78 10.37 -4.92 -2.79
C ALA A 78 8.91 -5.35 -2.68
N THR A 79 7.97 -4.42 -2.83
CA THR A 79 6.51 -4.71 -2.84
C THR A 79 6.16 -5.70 -3.94
N LEU A 80 6.65 -5.50 -5.16
CA LEU A 80 6.39 -6.41 -6.28
C LEU A 80 7.02 -7.79 -6.05
N GLY A 81 8.23 -7.85 -5.48
CA GLY A 81 8.90 -9.11 -5.14
C GLY A 81 8.14 -9.93 -4.09
N ILE A 82 7.62 -9.27 -3.05
CA ILE A 82 6.79 -9.90 -2.02
C ILE A 82 5.46 -10.36 -2.61
N PHE A 83 4.79 -9.49 -3.40
CA PHE A 83 3.56 -9.84 -4.07
C PHE A 83 3.73 -11.07 -4.97
N LYS A 84 4.81 -11.13 -5.77
CA LYS A 84 5.15 -12.29 -6.58
C LYS A 84 5.31 -13.55 -5.73
N THR A 85 6.01 -13.47 -4.60
CA THR A 85 6.17 -14.58 -3.65
C THR A 85 4.83 -15.07 -3.12
N ILE A 86 3.93 -14.15 -2.77
CA ILE A 86 2.56 -14.46 -2.33
C ILE A 86 1.79 -15.17 -3.44
N ALA A 87 1.81 -14.63 -4.66
CA ALA A 87 1.12 -15.18 -5.80
C ALA A 87 1.62 -16.60 -6.15
N GLU A 88 2.93 -16.79 -6.21
CA GLU A 88 3.55 -18.11 -6.49
C GLU A 88 3.18 -19.15 -5.43
N ASN A 89 3.21 -18.79 -4.15
CA ASN A 89 2.85 -19.72 -3.09
C ASN A 89 1.35 -20.06 -3.11
N THR A 90 0.48 -19.07 -3.34
CA THR A 90 -0.96 -19.30 -3.46
C THR A 90 -1.28 -20.18 -4.67
N SER A 91 -0.61 -19.97 -5.80
CA SER A 91 -0.78 -20.81 -6.99
C SER A 91 -0.33 -22.25 -6.76
N LYS A 92 0.83 -22.46 -6.13
CA LYS A 92 1.43 -23.78 -5.95
C LYS A 92 0.81 -24.61 -4.83
N LYS A 93 0.41 -23.96 -3.72
CA LYS A 93 0.02 -24.62 -2.46
C LYS A 93 -1.47 -24.49 -2.15
N GLY A 94 -2.15 -23.58 -2.83
CA GLY A 94 -3.51 -23.20 -2.48
C GLY A 94 -3.59 -22.30 -1.24
N GLY A 95 -4.81 -22.03 -0.78
CA GLY A 95 -5.08 -21.12 0.32
C GLY A 95 -5.54 -19.74 -0.15
N ALA A 96 -5.28 -18.71 0.63
CA ALA A 96 -5.67 -17.35 0.28
C ALA A 96 -4.74 -16.31 0.93
N ALA A 97 -4.64 -15.13 0.32
CA ALA A 97 -4.00 -13.98 0.92
C ALA A 97 -4.95 -12.77 0.93
N LEU A 98 -4.88 -11.98 2.00
CA LEU A 98 -5.58 -10.71 2.16
C LEU A 98 -4.55 -9.63 2.45
N LEU A 99 -4.47 -8.63 1.58
CA LEU A 99 -3.58 -7.49 1.72
C LEU A 99 -4.42 -6.24 1.97
N ILE A 100 -4.14 -5.53 3.04
CA ILE A 100 -4.84 -4.32 3.46
C ILE A 100 -3.78 -3.25 3.69
N ASP A 101 -3.85 -2.17 2.93
CA ASP A 101 -2.91 -1.08 3.07
C ASP A 101 -3.47 0.22 2.46
N TYR A 102 -2.87 1.36 2.78
CA TYR A 102 -3.25 2.62 2.17
C TYR A 102 -2.44 2.89 0.90
N GLY A 103 -3.13 3.40 -0.12
CA GLY A 103 -2.50 3.62 -1.42
C GLY A 103 -3.45 3.99 -2.53
N TYR A 104 -2.92 3.95 -3.75
CA TYR A 104 -3.60 4.39 -4.96
C TYR A 104 -3.74 3.27 -5.99
N ILE A 105 -4.84 3.33 -6.76
CA ILE A 105 -5.15 2.38 -7.85
C ILE A 105 -4.87 2.96 -9.25
N THR A 106 -4.53 4.23 -9.30
CA THR A 106 -4.11 4.94 -10.53
C THR A 106 -2.74 5.56 -10.29
N PRO A 107 -1.87 5.64 -11.32
CA PRO A 107 -0.53 6.20 -11.15
C PRO A 107 -0.57 7.57 -10.47
N SER A 108 0.20 7.75 -9.42
CA SER A 108 0.41 9.01 -8.72
C SER A 108 1.76 9.60 -9.10
N PHE A 109 1.81 10.91 -9.32
CA PHE A 109 3.03 11.62 -9.70
C PHE A 109 3.48 12.59 -8.61
N LYS A 110 3.28 12.20 -7.35
CA LYS A 110 3.65 12.98 -6.17
C LYS A 110 4.32 12.08 -5.14
N SER A 111 5.16 12.65 -4.29
CA SER A 111 5.69 11.92 -3.13
C SER A 111 4.58 11.61 -2.15
N SER A 112 4.53 10.36 -1.72
CA SER A 112 3.70 9.89 -0.62
C SER A 112 4.51 9.53 0.62
N ILE A 113 5.85 9.65 0.56
CA ILE A 113 6.71 9.39 1.72
C ILE A 113 6.32 10.34 2.85
N GLN A 114 6.03 9.76 3.97
CA GLN A 114 5.72 10.45 5.22
C GLN A 114 6.52 9.84 6.38
N ALA A 115 6.71 10.63 7.42
CA ALA A 115 7.34 10.18 8.64
C ALA A 115 6.52 10.62 9.85
N VAL A 116 6.39 9.70 10.81
CA VAL A 116 5.67 9.94 12.07
C VAL A 116 6.62 9.72 13.24
N HIS A 117 6.62 10.64 14.18
CA HIS A 117 7.31 10.54 15.45
C HIS A 117 6.36 10.94 16.57
N GLU A 118 6.19 10.07 17.58
CA GLU A 118 5.24 10.31 18.69
C GLU A 118 3.86 10.78 18.23
N HIS A 119 3.29 10.10 17.22
CA HIS A 119 1.99 10.40 16.60
C HIS A 119 1.89 11.77 15.90
N LYS A 120 3.01 12.41 15.58
CA LYS A 120 3.06 13.67 14.85
C LYS A 120 3.79 13.50 13.53
N MET A 121 3.27 14.15 12.48
CA MET A 121 3.95 14.24 11.21
C MET A 121 5.24 15.04 11.35
N VAL A 122 6.34 14.48 10.87
CA VAL A 122 7.66 15.12 10.89
C VAL A 122 8.30 15.08 9.50
N ASN A 123 9.41 15.83 9.32
CA ASN A 123 10.16 15.74 8.08
C ASN A 123 10.82 14.34 7.97
N PRO A 124 10.63 13.61 6.85
CA PRO A 124 11.22 12.27 6.65
C PRO A 124 12.76 12.24 6.74
N LEU A 125 13.41 13.37 6.53
CA LEU A 125 14.87 13.48 6.61
C LEU A 125 15.38 13.88 8.00
N SER A 126 14.48 14.17 8.95
CA SER A 126 14.88 14.51 10.33
C SER A 126 15.08 13.24 11.15
N ASN A 127 16.03 13.29 12.09
CA ASN A 127 16.27 12.25 13.12
C ASN A 127 16.22 10.82 12.57
N PRO A 128 17.11 10.43 11.63
CA PRO A 128 17.08 9.11 11.02
C PRO A 128 17.19 8.00 12.06
N GLY A 129 16.37 6.95 11.87
CA GLY A 129 16.31 5.81 12.78
C GLY A 129 15.35 5.95 13.97
N THR A 130 14.66 7.10 14.13
CA THR A 130 13.72 7.33 15.22
C THR A 130 12.28 7.55 14.77
N ASN A 131 12.06 7.70 13.46
CA ASN A 131 10.76 7.97 12.88
C ASN A 131 10.21 6.74 12.17
N ASP A 132 8.91 6.52 12.25
CA ASP A 132 8.20 5.55 11.41
C ASP A 132 8.04 6.16 10.03
N ILE A 133 8.71 5.57 9.04
CA ILE A 133 8.66 6.02 7.64
C ILE A 133 7.77 5.07 6.86
N SER A 134 6.85 5.64 6.11
CA SER A 134 5.94 4.88 5.25
C SER A 134 5.64 5.62 3.96
N CYS A 135 5.08 4.90 2.98
CA CYS A 135 4.64 5.46 1.71
C CYS A 135 3.35 4.76 1.23
N HIS A 136 2.61 5.42 0.37
CA HIS A 136 1.41 4.82 -0.21
C HIS A 136 1.78 3.64 -1.11
N VAL A 137 1.03 2.55 -0.97
CA VAL A 137 1.20 1.35 -1.80
C VAL A 137 0.68 1.62 -3.21
N ASP A 138 1.49 1.28 -4.20
CA ASP A 138 1.09 1.32 -5.62
C ASP A 138 0.31 0.06 -5.99
N PHE A 139 -1.00 0.07 -5.72
CA PHE A 139 -1.90 -1.02 -6.12
C PHE A 139 -2.07 -1.12 -7.64
N HIS A 140 -1.82 -0.04 -8.40
CA HIS A 140 -1.84 -0.10 -9.86
C HIS A 140 -0.76 -1.05 -10.38
N SER A 141 0.47 -0.95 -9.87
CA SER A 141 1.57 -1.85 -10.25
C SER A 141 1.32 -3.28 -9.78
N ILE A 142 0.74 -3.49 -8.60
CA ILE A 142 0.33 -4.81 -8.12
C ILE A 142 -0.71 -5.44 -9.06
N LEU A 143 -1.73 -4.68 -9.48
CA LEU A 143 -2.73 -5.16 -10.44
C LEU A 143 -2.13 -5.49 -11.82
N HIS A 144 -1.17 -4.69 -12.27
CA HIS A 144 -0.47 -4.98 -13.52
C HIS A 144 0.33 -6.29 -13.41
N GLU A 145 1.07 -6.46 -12.33
CA GLU A 145 1.85 -7.69 -12.07
C GLU A 145 0.95 -8.91 -11.90
N SER A 146 -0.24 -8.73 -11.33
CA SER A 146 -1.19 -9.83 -11.10
C SER A 146 -1.60 -10.57 -12.37
N GLN A 147 -1.57 -9.90 -13.53
CA GLN A 147 -1.96 -10.47 -14.82
C GLN A 147 -1.05 -11.60 -15.29
N PHE A 148 0.15 -11.71 -14.73
CA PHE A 148 1.10 -12.77 -15.06
C PHE A 148 0.90 -14.06 -14.26
N PHE A 149 -0.12 -14.12 -13.38
CA PHE A 149 -0.40 -15.28 -12.55
C PHE A 149 -1.78 -15.86 -12.86
N GLU A 150 -1.87 -17.19 -12.89
CA GLU A 150 -3.15 -17.90 -12.99
C GLU A 150 -3.86 -18.01 -11.63
N LEU A 151 -4.30 -16.85 -11.11
CA LEU A 151 -4.99 -16.69 -9.83
C LEU A 151 -6.23 -15.83 -10.02
N ASN A 152 -7.13 -15.87 -9.05
CA ASN A 152 -8.19 -14.89 -8.91
C ASN A 152 -7.72 -13.77 -7.99
N PHE A 153 -7.81 -12.54 -8.49
CA PHE A 153 -7.57 -11.32 -7.74
C PHE A 153 -8.90 -10.62 -7.50
N HIS A 154 -9.17 -10.29 -6.24
CA HIS A 154 -10.40 -9.67 -5.79
C HIS A 154 -10.07 -8.27 -5.28
N GLY A 155 -10.75 -7.24 -5.78
CA GLY A 155 -10.41 -5.84 -5.51
C GLY A 155 -9.32 -5.30 -6.47
N PRO A 156 -8.57 -4.24 -6.08
CA PRO A 156 -8.67 -3.53 -4.81
C PRO A 156 -10.01 -2.81 -4.62
N ILE A 157 -10.57 -2.93 -3.43
CA ILE A 157 -11.76 -2.20 -3.01
C ILE A 157 -11.42 -1.31 -1.80
N PRO A 158 -12.18 -0.22 -1.56
CA PRO A 158 -12.03 0.59 -0.35
C PRO A 158 -12.24 -0.25 0.92
N GLN A 159 -11.40 -0.01 1.92
CA GLN A 159 -11.51 -0.71 3.21
C GLN A 159 -12.89 -0.55 3.85
N GLY A 160 -13.47 0.65 3.74
CA GLY A 160 -14.81 0.91 4.30
C GLY A 160 -15.86 -0.01 3.69
N GLU A 161 -15.85 -0.19 2.36
CA GLU A 161 -16.76 -1.10 1.66
C GLU A 161 -16.54 -2.56 2.09
N PHE A 162 -15.27 -2.98 2.16
CA PHE A 162 -14.91 -4.33 2.61
C PHE A 162 -15.41 -4.61 4.03
N LEU A 163 -15.13 -3.73 4.98
CA LEU A 163 -15.52 -3.92 6.38
C LEU A 163 -17.03 -3.87 6.59
N ILE A 164 -17.75 -3.00 5.86
CA ILE A 164 -19.22 -2.97 5.88
C ILE A 164 -19.79 -4.29 5.34
N SER A 165 -19.27 -4.78 4.22
CA SER A 165 -19.65 -6.06 3.65
C SER A 165 -19.35 -7.26 4.58
N MET A 166 -18.29 -7.14 5.40
CA MET A 166 -17.91 -8.12 6.42
C MET A 166 -18.71 -8.01 7.72
N GLY A 167 -19.65 -7.06 7.82
CA GLY A 167 -20.55 -6.92 8.96
C GLY A 167 -19.96 -6.15 10.16
N ILE A 168 -19.13 -5.13 9.90
CA ILE A 168 -18.55 -4.32 10.98
C ILE A 168 -19.64 -3.60 11.79
N ASN A 169 -20.74 -3.19 11.14
CA ASN A 169 -21.85 -2.50 11.81
C ASN A 169 -22.57 -3.45 12.78
N GLU A 170 -22.90 -4.66 12.33
CA GLU A 170 -23.54 -5.69 13.16
C GLU A 170 -22.66 -6.10 14.34
N ARG A 171 -21.34 -6.17 14.09
CA ARG A 171 -20.36 -6.40 15.16
C ARG A 171 -20.35 -5.25 16.16
N ALA A 172 -20.36 -4.01 15.70
CA ALA A 172 -20.39 -2.82 16.55
C ALA A 172 -21.63 -2.81 17.46
N GLU A 173 -22.82 -3.06 16.90
CA GLU A 173 -24.07 -3.12 17.68
C GLU A 173 -24.02 -4.21 18.76
N ARG A 174 -23.46 -5.38 18.45
CA ARG A 174 -23.27 -6.44 19.46
C ARG A 174 -22.30 -6.02 20.57
N LEU A 175 -21.22 -5.30 20.23
CA LEU A 175 -20.24 -4.81 21.21
C LEU A 175 -20.81 -3.70 22.12
N LYS A 176 -21.73 -2.89 21.60
CA LYS A 176 -22.40 -1.83 22.37
C LYS A 176 -23.38 -2.38 23.40
N HIS A 177 -23.90 -3.60 23.17
CA HIS A 177 -24.87 -4.20 24.07
C HIS A 177 -24.27 -4.46 25.45
N GLY A 178 -24.79 -3.76 26.46
CA GLY A 178 -24.28 -3.85 27.85
C GLY A 178 -23.03 -2.99 28.14
N SER A 179 -22.58 -2.19 27.17
CA SER A 179 -21.45 -1.29 27.33
C SER A 179 -21.83 0.03 28.00
N SER A 180 -20.88 0.69 28.64
CA SER A 180 -21.04 2.05 29.17
C SER A 180 -21.14 3.07 28.02
N ILE A 181 -21.65 4.27 28.31
CA ILE A 181 -21.75 5.36 27.33
C ILE A 181 -20.39 5.68 26.71
N GLN A 182 -19.31 5.69 27.51
CA GLN A 182 -17.95 5.92 27.02
C GLN A 182 -17.53 4.85 26.02
N GLN A 183 -17.73 3.58 26.32
CA GLN A 183 -17.38 2.46 25.43
C GLN A 183 -18.20 2.49 24.14
N ILE A 184 -19.48 2.87 24.20
CA ILE A 184 -20.31 3.04 23.00
C ILE A 184 -19.72 4.12 22.10
N ASN A 185 -19.35 5.27 22.65
CA ASN A 185 -18.72 6.35 21.90
C ASN A 185 -17.38 5.90 21.28
N ASP A 186 -16.55 5.17 22.02
CA ASP A 186 -15.26 4.68 21.53
C ASP A 186 -15.45 3.69 20.36
N ILE A 187 -16.48 2.83 20.43
CA ILE A 187 -16.85 1.89 19.34
C ILE A 187 -17.30 2.70 18.10
N ASP A 188 -18.16 3.71 18.27
CA ASP A 188 -18.64 4.53 17.14
C ASP A 188 -17.51 5.29 16.47
N ILE A 189 -16.59 5.87 17.25
CA ILE A 189 -15.39 6.54 16.73
C ILE A 189 -14.51 5.56 15.97
N ALA A 190 -14.28 4.36 16.50
CA ALA A 190 -13.45 3.34 15.85
C ALA A 190 -14.07 2.87 14.51
N VAL A 191 -15.37 2.58 14.48
CA VAL A 191 -16.07 2.19 13.24
C VAL A 191 -15.99 3.31 12.21
N ARG A 192 -16.28 4.55 12.60
CA ARG A 192 -16.18 5.70 11.72
C ARG A 192 -14.77 5.85 11.15
N ARG A 193 -13.74 5.78 12.01
CA ARG A 193 -12.33 5.86 11.58
C ARG A 193 -11.99 4.83 10.52
N LEU A 194 -12.46 3.59 10.68
CA LEU A 194 -12.13 2.49 9.77
C LEU A 194 -12.93 2.54 8.46
N THR A 195 -14.15 3.14 8.45
CA THR A 195 -15.08 3.02 7.32
C THR A 195 -15.39 4.33 6.60
N ALA A 196 -15.23 5.49 7.25
CA ALA A 196 -15.55 6.78 6.63
C ALA A 196 -14.55 7.13 5.52
N LYS A 197 -15.07 7.71 4.42
CA LYS A 197 -14.27 8.09 3.23
C LYS A 197 -13.20 9.12 3.54
N GLU A 198 -13.50 10.04 4.45
CA GLU A 198 -12.60 11.13 4.85
C GLU A 198 -11.50 10.65 5.80
N GLU A 199 -11.57 9.41 6.25
CA GLU A 199 -10.60 8.79 7.15
C GLU A 199 -9.92 7.59 6.44
N MET A 200 -9.94 6.40 7.04
CA MET A 200 -9.27 5.21 6.46
C MET A 200 -10.11 4.52 5.38
N GLY A 201 -11.43 4.74 5.36
CA GLY A 201 -12.35 3.94 4.56
C GLY A 201 -12.12 3.98 3.06
N GLU A 202 -11.72 5.14 2.51
CA GLU A 202 -11.41 5.29 1.08
C GLU A 202 -9.91 5.14 0.79
N LEU A 203 -9.04 5.68 1.65
CA LEU A 203 -7.60 5.68 1.43
C LEU A 203 -7.02 4.28 1.45
N PHE A 204 -7.47 3.44 2.39
CA PHE A 204 -7.08 2.05 2.48
C PHE A 204 -7.76 1.20 1.43
N LYS A 205 -7.01 0.26 0.87
CA LYS A 205 -7.47 -0.69 -0.15
C LYS A 205 -7.29 -2.12 0.35
N VAL A 206 -8.18 -2.97 -0.09
CA VAL A 206 -8.16 -4.40 0.25
C VAL A 206 -8.08 -5.21 -1.04
N ILE A 207 -7.09 -6.12 -1.10
CA ILE A 207 -6.95 -7.10 -2.18
C ILE A 207 -7.02 -8.51 -1.59
N GLY A 208 -7.86 -9.35 -2.20
CA GLY A 208 -7.87 -10.80 -1.98
C GLY A 208 -7.15 -11.54 -3.11
N VAL A 209 -6.39 -12.58 -2.77
CA VAL A 209 -5.73 -13.46 -3.73
C VAL A 209 -6.12 -14.90 -3.42
N THR A 210 -6.67 -15.61 -4.42
CA THR A 210 -7.10 -17.02 -4.29
C THR A 210 -6.71 -17.82 -5.52
N PRO A 211 -6.62 -19.16 -5.43
CA PRO A 211 -6.42 -20.01 -6.60
C PRO A 211 -7.50 -19.80 -7.65
N LYS A 212 -7.14 -19.96 -8.92
CA LYS A 212 -8.07 -19.90 -10.04
C LYS A 212 -9.24 -20.88 -9.83
N GLY A 213 -10.46 -20.41 -10.10
CA GLY A 213 -11.68 -21.21 -9.90
C GLY A 213 -12.22 -21.24 -8.46
N SER A 214 -11.53 -20.62 -7.49
CA SER A 214 -12.08 -20.43 -6.16
C SER A 214 -13.24 -19.42 -6.19
N PRO A 215 -14.28 -19.58 -5.36
CA PRO A 215 -15.32 -18.58 -5.23
C PRO A 215 -14.72 -17.28 -4.65
N PRO A 216 -15.36 -16.12 -4.92
CA PRO A 216 -14.96 -14.88 -4.26
C PRO A 216 -15.01 -15.03 -2.74
N PRO A 217 -13.99 -14.60 -2.00
CA PRO A 217 -14.02 -14.64 -0.56
C PRO A 217 -15.04 -13.62 -0.02
N PRO A 218 -15.56 -13.84 1.21
CA PRO A 218 -16.42 -12.86 1.87
C PRO A 218 -15.78 -11.47 1.87
N GLY A 219 -16.60 -10.43 1.77
CA GLY A 219 -16.15 -9.04 1.67
C GLY A 219 -15.92 -8.54 0.24
N PHE A 220 -15.76 -9.46 -0.74
CA PHE A 220 -15.62 -9.15 -2.18
C PHE A 220 -16.84 -9.61 -3.01
N ILE A 221 -17.91 -9.97 -2.37
CA ILE A 221 -19.16 -10.34 -3.02
C ILE A 221 -20.00 -9.08 -3.17
N TYR A 222 -20.34 -8.72 -4.41
CA TYR A 222 -21.20 -7.60 -4.79
C TYR A 222 -22.59 -8.10 -5.16
#